data_ea9adf0e36e039bb409cb54a67f5265e
#
_entry.id   ea9adf0e36e039bb409cb54a67f5265e
#
_cell.length_a   1.000
_cell.length_b   1.000
_cell.length_c   1.000
_cell.angle_alpha   90.00
_cell.angle_beta   90.00
_cell.angle_gamma   90.00
#
_symmetry.space_group_name_H-M   'P 1'
#
loop_
_entity.id
_entity.type
_entity.pdbx_description
1 polymer ?
#
loop_
_entity_poly.entity_id
_entity_poly.type
_entity_poly.pdbx_seq_one_letter_code
_entity_poly.pdbx_strand_id
1 'polypeptide(L)'
;MRQLTRTVLVVGFALSAGCSTITGWFSDDDFDPREPVELQKIDEQVKLKSRWSRGVGDGQGEGLYKINPILVNDSIYVASSEGKLASVDAETGRVRWKSNLDLALSGGVGHYGDSIFVGASEGLVMRLSADSGEEIWRAVVSGEVLSAPQGDGRYVVAQTYDGKLLGFDYETGETRWTYTSDVPVLTLRGTGTPMILGDNAIAGFADGKVVAINLRSGNVAWESRVAIPQGRSEIERIVDIDGSMALQGSELYVASYQGRLAAIDTRSGRRLWQRNVSSVSGVSVGFGNVYVADDDGTVSAFLRNGQGVRWQNIDLGFRELSRPTPVNSYVATVDFEGYLHLLSQVDGEIVGRTKVDSKGARADMIARGNRLFVYTNDGALKAYDVEARN
;
A
#
# COMPACT_ATOMS: atom_id res chain seq x y z
N MET A 1 -47.08 48.20 67.96
CA MET A 1 -47.74 49.33 67.34
C MET A 1 -47.77 49.08 65.84
N ARG A 2 -49.03 49.16 65.28
CA ARG A 2 -49.47 49.28 63.91
C ARG A 2 -49.02 48.16 62.88
N GLN A 3 -50.06 47.37 62.63
CA GLN A 3 -50.28 46.56 61.44
C GLN A 3 -50.35 47.42 60.19
N LEU A 4 -49.97 46.86 59.08
CA LEU A 4 -50.55 47.21 57.78
C LEU A 4 -50.55 45.98 56.85
N THR A 5 -51.69 45.44 56.67
CA THR A 5 -52.14 44.47 55.74
C THR A 5 -52.02 45.01 54.30
N ARG A 6 -51.46 44.26 53.39
CA ARG A 6 -51.65 44.48 51.94
C ARG A 6 -51.98 43.17 51.23
N THR A 7 -53.18 43.22 50.73
CA THR A 7 -53.85 42.28 49.84
C THR A 7 -53.10 42.11 48.54
N VAL A 8 -52.86 40.85 48.14
CA VAL A 8 -52.34 40.52 46.80
C VAL A 8 -53.49 39.91 45.98
N LEU A 9 -53.80 40.62 44.90
CA LEU A 9 -54.74 40.21 43.87
C LEU A 9 -54.15 39.15 42.97
N VAL A 10 -54.82 38.02 42.86
CA VAL A 10 -54.45 36.91 41.91
C VAL A 10 -55.20 37.26 40.58
N VAL A 11 -54.42 37.54 39.55
CA VAL A 11 -54.90 37.56 38.17
C VAL A 11 -54.41 36.28 37.48
N GLY A 12 -55.38 35.39 37.25
CA GLY A 12 -55.16 34.20 36.43
C GLY A 12 -55.04 34.55 34.96
N PHE A 13 -53.94 34.18 34.32
CA PHE A 13 -53.82 34.16 32.89
C PHE A 13 -53.77 32.71 32.40
N ALA A 14 -54.87 32.32 31.73
CA ALA A 14 -54.95 31.10 31.00
C ALA A 14 -54.13 31.27 29.70
N LEU A 15 -52.99 30.52 29.57
CA LEU A 15 -52.28 30.39 28.31
C LEU A 15 -52.59 29.02 27.72
N SER A 16 -53.31 29.07 26.63
CA SER A 16 -53.62 27.97 25.72
C SER A 16 -52.37 27.36 25.15
N ALA A 17 -52.34 26.04 25.17
CA ALA A 17 -51.35 25.20 24.56
C ALA A 17 -51.23 25.45 23.06
N GLY A 18 -50.04 25.89 22.64
CA GLY A 18 -49.59 25.82 21.27
C GLY A 18 -48.36 24.88 21.26
N CYS A 19 -48.58 23.58 21.08
CA CYS A 19 -47.51 22.68 20.66
C CYS A 19 -47.18 22.98 19.20
N SER A 20 -46.27 23.88 18.95
CA SER A 20 -45.57 23.93 17.69
C SER A 20 -44.27 23.11 17.86
N THR A 21 -44.29 21.99 17.22
CA THR A 21 -43.16 21.09 17.01
C THR A 21 -41.97 21.85 16.40
N ILE A 22 -41.01 22.22 17.23
CA ILE A 22 -39.68 22.61 16.77
C ILE A 22 -38.87 21.29 16.75
N THR A 23 -39.21 20.45 15.80
CA THR A 23 -38.36 19.31 15.41
C THR A 23 -37.86 19.55 13.99
N GLY A 24 -36.88 20.39 13.86
CA GLY A 24 -36.39 20.72 12.51
C GLY A 24 -35.12 21.57 12.49
N TRP A 25 -34.36 21.61 13.60
CA TRP A 25 -33.16 22.44 13.59
C TRP A 25 -31.94 21.79 14.29
N PHE A 26 -31.86 20.48 14.31
CA PHE A 26 -30.64 19.71 14.59
C PHE A 26 -30.62 18.49 13.68
N SER A 27 -30.60 18.70 12.38
CA SER A 27 -29.90 17.87 11.44
C SER A 27 -28.66 18.71 11.04
N ASP A 28 -27.71 18.85 11.96
CA ASP A 28 -26.35 18.92 11.54
C ASP A 28 -26.12 17.53 10.91
N ASP A 29 -26.31 17.42 9.61
CA ASP A 29 -25.57 16.50 8.80
C ASP A 29 -24.12 16.90 9.12
N ASP A 30 -23.46 16.19 10.03
CA ASP A 30 -22.05 16.31 10.28
C ASP A 30 -21.37 15.95 8.93
N PHE A 31 -21.20 16.99 8.10
CA PHE A 31 -20.46 16.88 6.85
C PHE A 31 -19.01 16.60 7.25
N ASP A 32 -18.64 15.31 7.31
CA ASP A 32 -17.25 14.90 7.40
C ASP A 32 -16.63 15.15 6.00
N PRO A 33 -15.73 16.12 5.86
CA PRO A 33 -15.08 16.38 4.57
C PRO A 33 -14.24 15.20 4.06
N ARG A 34 -14.09 14.14 4.85
CA ARG A 34 -13.38 12.89 4.51
C ARG A 34 -14.31 11.70 4.31
N GLU A 35 -15.62 11.94 4.21
CA GLU A 35 -16.55 10.87 3.89
C GLU A 35 -16.26 10.33 2.48
N PRO A 36 -16.17 8.99 2.32
CA PRO A 36 -15.91 8.37 1.02
C PRO A 36 -16.98 8.77 -0.01
N VAL A 37 -16.53 9.19 -1.19
CA VAL A 37 -17.44 9.56 -2.29
C VAL A 37 -18.29 8.36 -2.68
N GLU A 38 -19.61 8.55 -2.83
CA GLU A 38 -20.50 7.52 -3.35
C GLU A 38 -20.14 7.15 -4.80
N LEU A 39 -20.11 5.83 -5.07
CA LEU A 39 -19.76 5.33 -6.39
C LEU A 39 -20.87 5.64 -7.40
N GLN A 40 -20.56 6.52 -8.34
CA GLN A 40 -21.47 6.89 -9.42
C GLN A 40 -21.58 5.74 -10.46
N LYS A 41 -22.71 5.72 -11.17
CA LYS A 41 -22.90 4.83 -12.32
C LYS A 41 -21.90 5.22 -13.42
N ILE A 42 -21.20 4.24 -13.96
CA ILE A 42 -20.21 4.43 -15.03
C ILE A 42 -20.75 3.87 -16.36
N ASP A 43 -20.22 4.37 -17.48
CA ASP A 43 -20.37 3.75 -18.79
C ASP A 43 -19.28 2.70 -18.99
N GLU A 44 -19.63 1.43 -18.72
CA GLU A 44 -18.67 0.34 -18.77
C GLU A 44 -18.28 0.01 -20.21
N GLN A 45 -17.04 0.34 -20.56
CA GLN A 45 -16.41 0.03 -21.86
C GLN A 45 -15.56 -1.25 -21.77
N VAL A 46 -15.23 -1.68 -20.55
CA VAL A 46 -14.33 -2.80 -20.27
C VAL A 46 -14.97 -3.74 -19.25
N LYS A 47 -14.80 -5.03 -19.48
CA LYS A 47 -15.28 -6.07 -18.57
C LYS A 47 -14.10 -6.77 -17.89
N LEU A 48 -14.21 -6.92 -16.59
CA LEU A 48 -13.34 -7.74 -15.77
C LEU A 48 -13.96 -9.15 -15.66
N LYS A 49 -13.41 -10.11 -16.40
CA LYS A 49 -13.91 -11.48 -16.41
C LYS A 49 -13.14 -12.35 -15.44
N SER A 50 -13.83 -12.82 -14.41
CA SER A 50 -13.23 -13.74 -13.44
C SER A 50 -12.81 -15.04 -14.12
N ARG A 51 -11.58 -15.49 -13.88
CA ARG A 51 -11.02 -16.72 -14.40
C ARG A 51 -10.99 -17.82 -13.36
N TRP A 52 -10.44 -17.51 -12.19
CA TRP A 52 -10.37 -18.42 -11.07
C TRP A 52 -10.24 -17.65 -9.75
N SER A 53 -10.51 -18.34 -8.64
CA SER A 53 -10.32 -17.87 -7.27
C SER A 53 -9.78 -18.99 -6.39
N ARG A 54 -8.84 -18.68 -5.49
CA ARG A 54 -8.25 -19.63 -4.53
C ARG A 54 -8.07 -18.99 -3.17
N GLY A 55 -8.53 -19.67 -2.13
CA GLY A 55 -8.28 -19.28 -0.74
C GLY A 55 -6.87 -19.65 -0.31
N VAL A 56 -6.17 -18.68 0.28
CA VAL A 56 -4.86 -18.88 0.92
C VAL A 56 -4.88 -18.17 2.26
N GLY A 57 -5.17 -18.92 3.30
CA GLY A 57 -5.25 -18.40 4.67
C GLY A 57 -6.29 -17.29 4.86
N ASP A 58 -6.11 -16.51 5.93
CA ASP A 58 -6.98 -15.41 6.34
C ASP A 58 -6.50 -14.04 5.79
N GLY A 59 -5.63 -14.08 4.76
CA GLY A 59 -5.20 -12.89 4.03
C GLY A 59 -4.26 -12.00 4.81
N GLN A 60 -4.59 -10.69 4.85
CA GLN A 60 -3.77 -9.67 5.50
C GLN A 60 -3.96 -9.65 7.02
N GLY A 61 -4.96 -10.36 7.56
CA GLY A 61 -5.32 -10.31 8.97
C GLY A 61 -5.84 -8.94 9.41
N GLU A 62 -5.90 -8.73 10.73
CA GLU A 62 -6.35 -7.47 11.34
C GLU A 62 -5.26 -6.39 11.37
N GLY A 63 -3.99 -6.77 11.13
CA GLY A 63 -2.87 -5.83 11.05
C GLY A 63 -2.91 -4.98 9.78
N LEU A 64 -2.21 -3.84 9.80
CA LEU A 64 -2.03 -2.98 8.63
C LEU A 64 -0.88 -3.49 7.73
N TYR A 65 -0.72 -4.80 7.61
CA TYR A 65 0.32 -5.42 6.79
C TYR A 65 0.01 -5.31 5.31
N LYS A 66 1.07 -5.29 4.50
CA LYS A 66 1.02 -5.43 3.04
C LYS A 66 1.81 -6.66 2.65
N ILE A 67 1.23 -7.85 2.89
CA ILE A 67 1.82 -9.10 2.42
C ILE A 67 1.48 -9.26 0.94
N ASN A 68 2.39 -8.85 0.08
CA ASN A 68 2.19 -8.82 -1.36
C ASN A 68 2.49 -10.17 -1.99
N PRO A 69 1.60 -10.70 -2.84
CA PRO A 69 1.93 -11.85 -3.67
C PRO A 69 2.97 -11.47 -4.72
N ILE A 70 3.74 -12.44 -5.20
CA ILE A 70 4.68 -12.23 -6.30
C ILE A 70 4.47 -13.26 -7.41
N LEU A 71 4.53 -12.81 -8.66
CA LEU A 71 4.49 -13.67 -9.83
C LEU A 71 5.90 -13.89 -10.37
N VAL A 72 6.30 -15.14 -10.42
CA VAL A 72 7.58 -15.56 -11.00
C VAL A 72 7.30 -16.63 -12.06
N ASN A 73 7.62 -16.35 -13.30
CA ASN A 73 7.25 -17.20 -14.43
C ASN A 73 5.74 -17.49 -14.42
N ASP A 74 5.33 -18.74 -14.19
CA ASP A 74 3.94 -19.18 -14.12
C ASP A 74 3.48 -19.53 -12.70
N SER A 75 4.25 -19.15 -11.67
CA SER A 75 3.92 -19.38 -10.26
C SER A 75 3.63 -18.08 -9.55
N ILE A 76 2.49 -18.01 -8.86
CA ILE A 76 2.20 -16.94 -7.90
C ILE A 76 2.50 -17.50 -6.51
N TYR A 77 3.45 -16.89 -5.83
CA TYR A 77 3.73 -17.14 -4.42
C TYR A 77 2.94 -16.16 -3.59
N VAL A 78 2.19 -16.67 -2.63
CA VAL A 78 1.32 -15.88 -1.78
C VAL A 78 1.39 -16.38 -0.35
N ALA A 79 1.36 -15.46 0.60
CA ALA A 79 1.39 -15.74 2.03
C ALA A 79 0.25 -15.02 2.74
N SER A 80 -0.18 -15.54 3.88
CA SER A 80 -1.16 -14.91 4.76
C SER A 80 -0.52 -14.56 6.11
N SER A 81 -1.16 -13.64 6.82
CA SER A 81 -0.66 -13.15 8.12
C SER A 81 -0.52 -14.23 9.20
N GLU A 82 -1.28 -15.31 9.12
CA GLU A 82 -1.19 -16.44 10.04
C GLU A 82 -0.12 -17.50 9.66
N GLY A 83 0.70 -17.22 8.64
CA GLY A 83 1.82 -18.09 8.27
C GLY A 83 1.53 -19.15 7.20
N LYS A 84 0.34 -19.12 6.57
CA LYS A 84 0.06 -20.03 5.45
C LYS A 84 0.63 -19.47 4.16
N LEU A 85 1.32 -20.32 3.40
CA LEU A 85 1.90 -20.01 2.11
C LEU A 85 1.36 -20.97 1.05
N ALA A 86 1.33 -20.49 -0.19
CA ALA A 86 1.03 -21.34 -1.33
C ALA A 86 1.79 -20.88 -2.59
N SER A 87 2.11 -21.84 -3.44
CA SER A 87 2.43 -21.60 -4.84
C SER A 87 1.23 -21.98 -5.69
N VAL A 88 0.77 -21.05 -6.52
CA VAL A 88 -0.43 -21.19 -7.35
C VAL A 88 -0.05 -20.98 -8.81
N ASP A 89 -0.48 -21.89 -9.68
CA ASP A 89 -0.33 -21.74 -11.12
C ASP A 89 -1.13 -20.54 -11.63
N ALA A 90 -0.44 -19.58 -12.24
CA ALA A 90 -1.02 -18.30 -12.64
C ALA A 90 -2.10 -18.43 -13.73
N GLU A 91 -2.01 -19.45 -14.61
CA GLU A 91 -2.97 -19.63 -15.69
C GLU A 91 -4.24 -20.29 -15.20
N THR A 92 -4.11 -21.36 -14.42
CA THR A 92 -5.21 -22.25 -14.04
C THR A 92 -5.74 -22.03 -12.61
N GLY A 93 -4.99 -21.35 -11.77
CA GLY A 93 -5.25 -21.24 -10.34
C GLY A 93 -5.05 -22.55 -9.58
N ARG A 94 -4.41 -23.56 -10.18
CA ARG A 94 -4.11 -24.81 -9.48
C ARG A 94 -3.02 -24.59 -8.44
N VAL A 95 -3.29 -25.01 -7.21
CA VAL A 95 -2.28 -25.00 -6.16
C VAL A 95 -1.20 -26.03 -6.46
N ARG A 96 0.05 -25.61 -6.51
CA ARG A 96 1.24 -26.47 -6.72
C ARG A 96 1.68 -27.06 -5.40
N TRP A 97 1.78 -26.24 -4.37
CA TRP A 97 2.05 -26.65 -2.98
C TRP A 97 1.43 -25.67 -1.98
N LYS A 98 1.28 -26.11 -0.74
CA LYS A 98 0.93 -25.32 0.45
C LYS A 98 1.87 -25.64 1.57
N SER A 99 2.21 -24.64 2.38
CA SER A 99 3.00 -24.76 3.59
C SER A 99 2.36 -23.95 4.71
N ASN A 100 2.64 -24.30 5.96
CA ASN A 100 2.25 -23.55 7.14
C ASN A 100 3.48 -23.42 8.05
N LEU A 101 3.86 -22.18 8.35
CA LEU A 101 5.04 -21.90 9.17
C LEU A 101 4.71 -21.83 10.67
N ASP A 102 3.41 -21.82 11.02
CA ASP A 102 2.92 -21.61 12.40
C ASP A 102 3.48 -20.34 13.07
N LEU A 103 3.61 -19.28 12.28
CA LEU A 103 4.18 -17.98 12.64
C LEU A 103 3.28 -16.85 12.10
N ALA A 104 3.22 -15.73 12.82
CA ALA A 104 2.59 -14.52 12.33
C ALA A 104 3.49 -13.80 11.33
N LEU A 105 3.15 -13.84 10.04
CA LEU A 105 3.86 -13.12 8.99
C LEU A 105 3.38 -11.67 8.90
N SER A 106 4.29 -10.77 8.61
CA SER A 106 4.04 -9.33 8.44
C SER A 106 4.64 -8.73 7.17
N GLY A 107 5.56 -9.45 6.52
CA GLY A 107 6.21 -9.04 5.28
C GLY A 107 6.45 -10.20 4.32
N GLY A 108 6.22 -9.97 3.06
CA GLY A 108 6.46 -10.97 2.01
C GLY A 108 5.57 -10.69 0.79
N VAL A 109 5.74 -11.42 -0.32
CA VAL A 109 6.72 -12.47 -0.57
C VAL A 109 7.84 -11.89 -1.43
N GLY A 110 9.10 -12.07 -1.06
CA GLY A 110 10.24 -11.81 -1.92
C GLY A 110 10.66 -13.08 -2.67
N HIS A 111 11.48 -12.96 -3.71
CA HIS A 111 11.94 -14.11 -4.49
C HIS A 111 13.31 -13.87 -5.12
N TYR A 112 14.11 -14.93 -5.17
CA TYR A 112 15.30 -15.03 -6.03
C TYR A 112 15.67 -16.50 -6.28
N GLY A 113 15.92 -16.85 -7.55
CA GLY A 113 16.32 -18.22 -7.92
C GLY A 113 15.28 -19.27 -7.51
N ASP A 114 15.70 -20.21 -6.69
CA ASP A 114 14.90 -21.29 -6.12
C ASP A 114 14.30 -20.97 -4.74
N SER A 115 14.33 -19.71 -4.34
CA SER A 115 13.99 -19.28 -2.98
C SER A 115 12.95 -18.19 -2.95
N ILE A 116 12.08 -18.24 -1.92
CA ILE A 116 11.20 -17.17 -1.52
C ILE A 116 11.58 -16.66 -0.12
N PHE A 117 11.26 -15.40 0.15
CA PHE A 117 11.60 -14.74 1.40
C PHE A 117 10.35 -14.17 2.07
N VAL A 118 10.26 -14.33 3.38
CA VAL A 118 9.18 -13.76 4.20
C VAL A 118 9.73 -13.14 5.47
N GLY A 119 8.99 -12.18 6.01
CA GLY A 119 9.26 -11.55 7.29
C GLY A 119 8.13 -11.82 8.28
N ALA A 120 8.47 -11.91 9.56
CA ALA A 120 7.51 -12.13 10.63
C ALA A 120 7.44 -10.95 11.61
N SER A 121 6.30 -10.80 12.26
CA SER A 121 6.04 -9.76 13.27
C SER A 121 6.93 -9.90 14.52
N GLU A 122 7.39 -11.12 14.80
CA GLU A 122 8.30 -11.41 15.93
C GLU A 122 9.77 -11.10 15.61
N GLY A 123 10.06 -10.41 14.50
CA GLY A 123 11.44 -10.07 14.12
C GLY A 123 12.19 -11.28 13.55
N LEU A 124 11.62 -11.93 12.55
CA LEU A 124 12.27 -13.01 11.81
C LEU A 124 12.31 -12.69 10.31
N VAL A 125 13.44 -13.02 9.69
CA VAL A 125 13.62 -13.08 8.24
C VAL A 125 13.85 -14.54 7.87
N MET A 126 13.12 -15.06 6.88
CA MET A 126 13.18 -16.46 6.50
C MET A 126 13.43 -16.61 5.01
N ARG A 127 14.31 -17.56 4.66
CA ARG A 127 14.47 -18.11 3.32
C ARG A 127 13.80 -19.47 3.26
N LEU A 128 12.94 -19.64 2.28
CA LEU A 128 12.19 -20.88 2.07
C LEU A 128 12.44 -21.38 0.64
N SER A 129 12.29 -22.66 0.42
CA SER A 129 12.31 -23.25 -0.93
C SER A 129 11.11 -22.78 -1.75
N ALA A 130 11.33 -22.28 -2.95
CA ALA A 130 10.27 -21.91 -3.88
C ALA A 130 9.48 -23.13 -4.40
N ASP A 131 10.10 -24.34 -4.37
CA ASP A 131 9.50 -25.57 -4.87
C ASP A 131 8.59 -26.27 -3.84
N SER A 132 8.83 -26.07 -2.53
CA SER A 132 8.09 -26.77 -1.48
C SER A 132 7.53 -25.85 -0.38
N GLY A 133 8.06 -24.63 -0.22
CA GLY A 133 7.78 -23.76 0.91
C GLY A 133 8.44 -24.19 2.23
N GLU A 134 9.36 -25.17 2.19
CA GLU A 134 10.14 -25.60 3.35
C GLU A 134 11.21 -24.58 3.73
N GLU A 135 11.45 -24.45 5.03
CA GLU A 135 12.45 -23.52 5.56
C GLU A 135 13.86 -23.98 5.21
N ILE A 136 14.68 -23.08 4.68
CA ILE A 136 16.11 -23.28 4.45
C ILE A 136 16.90 -22.69 5.62
N TRP A 137 16.60 -21.43 5.99
CA TRP A 137 17.14 -20.79 7.17
C TRP A 137 16.22 -19.67 7.68
N ARG A 138 16.42 -19.31 8.95
CA ARG A 138 15.83 -18.11 9.57
C ARG A 138 16.88 -17.30 10.29
N ALA A 139 16.71 -15.98 10.30
CA ALA A 139 17.53 -15.02 11.04
C ALA A 139 16.66 -14.18 11.96
N VAL A 140 17.14 -13.95 13.20
CA VAL A 140 16.47 -13.10 14.19
C VAL A 140 16.94 -11.66 13.99
N VAL A 141 16.00 -10.72 13.99
CA VAL A 141 16.24 -9.27 13.88
C VAL A 141 15.56 -8.51 15.02
N SER A 142 15.94 -7.24 15.21
CA SER A 142 15.50 -6.46 16.38
C SER A 142 14.08 -5.91 16.30
N GLY A 143 13.46 -5.89 15.12
CA GLY A 143 12.14 -5.29 14.90
C GLY A 143 11.29 -6.09 13.92
N GLU A 144 10.00 -5.77 13.85
CA GLU A 144 9.08 -6.36 12.87
C GLU A 144 9.57 -6.17 11.44
N VAL A 145 9.37 -7.17 10.59
CA VAL A 145 9.70 -7.11 9.15
C VAL A 145 8.40 -6.93 8.37
N LEU A 146 8.06 -5.66 8.07
CA LEU A 146 6.76 -5.29 7.49
C LEU A 146 6.74 -5.28 5.96
N SER A 147 7.87 -5.51 5.31
CA SER A 147 7.98 -5.58 3.84
C SER A 147 8.69 -6.84 3.39
N ALA A 148 8.52 -7.18 2.11
CA ALA A 148 9.11 -8.38 1.55
C ALA A 148 10.65 -8.31 1.54
N PRO A 149 11.38 -9.24 2.19
CA PRO A 149 12.82 -9.32 2.02
C PRO A 149 13.18 -9.63 0.56
N GLN A 150 14.32 -9.13 0.09
CA GLN A 150 14.75 -9.27 -1.31
C GLN A 150 16.11 -9.97 -1.40
N GLY A 151 16.32 -10.78 -2.44
CA GLY A 151 17.57 -11.50 -2.65
C GLY A 151 18.22 -11.24 -4.01
N ASP A 152 19.54 -11.46 -4.13
CA ASP A 152 20.29 -11.42 -5.39
C ASP A 152 21.16 -12.67 -5.64
N GLY A 153 21.03 -13.71 -4.78
CA GLY A 153 21.82 -14.93 -4.81
C GLY A 153 23.14 -14.84 -4.08
N ARG A 154 23.56 -13.66 -3.62
CA ARG A 154 24.72 -13.45 -2.73
C ARG A 154 24.27 -12.93 -1.38
N TYR A 155 23.27 -12.07 -1.39
CA TYR A 155 22.73 -11.41 -0.21
C TYR A 155 21.21 -11.51 -0.18
N VAL A 156 20.66 -11.47 1.03
CA VAL A 156 19.24 -11.18 1.30
C VAL A 156 19.18 -9.88 2.08
N VAL A 157 18.28 -8.98 1.71
CA VAL A 157 18.11 -7.68 2.35
C VAL A 157 16.72 -7.61 2.95
N ALA A 158 16.61 -7.21 4.21
CA ALA A 158 15.35 -6.97 4.89
C ALA A 158 15.35 -5.64 5.62
N GLN A 159 14.20 -4.97 5.64
CA GLN A 159 13.98 -3.75 6.40
C GLN A 159 13.10 -4.04 7.60
N THR A 160 13.46 -3.48 8.76
CA THR A 160 12.69 -3.62 9.99
C THR A 160 12.02 -2.31 10.38
N TYR A 161 10.91 -2.40 11.11
CA TYR A 161 10.13 -1.23 11.53
C TYR A 161 10.92 -0.27 12.45
N ASP A 162 11.94 -0.75 13.18
CA ASP A 162 12.84 0.07 13.99
C ASP A 162 13.91 0.82 13.19
N GLY A 163 13.71 0.98 11.87
CA GLY A 163 14.53 1.81 10.98
C GLY A 163 15.84 1.18 10.52
N LYS A 164 15.97 -0.16 10.58
CA LYS A 164 17.17 -0.85 10.10
C LYS A 164 16.98 -1.46 8.73
N LEU A 165 18.03 -1.43 7.94
CA LEU A 165 18.19 -2.24 6.73
C LEU A 165 19.35 -3.21 6.99
N LEU A 166 19.06 -4.50 6.89
CA LEU A 166 20.02 -5.56 7.18
C LEU A 166 20.34 -6.34 5.90
N GLY A 167 21.62 -6.68 5.73
CA GLY A 167 22.06 -7.59 4.69
C GLY A 167 22.53 -8.88 5.31
N PHE A 168 22.02 -9.99 4.77
CA PHE A 168 22.35 -11.35 5.20
C PHE A 168 23.09 -12.08 4.09
N ASP A 169 23.94 -13.02 4.46
CA ASP A 169 24.46 -13.97 3.53
C ASP A 169 23.32 -14.83 2.96
N TYR A 170 23.28 -14.98 1.64
CA TYR A 170 22.19 -15.70 0.98
C TYR A 170 22.11 -17.16 1.41
N GLU A 171 23.24 -17.85 1.56
CA GLU A 171 23.25 -19.28 1.85
C GLU A 171 23.06 -19.59 3.33
N THR A 172 23.65 -18.77 4.21
CA THR A 172 23.69 -19.09 5.64
C THR A 172 22.69 -18.31 6.50
N GLY A 173 22.16 -17.18 6.00
CA GLY A 173 21.33 -16.27 6.79
C GLY A 173 22.11 -15.45 7.83
N GLU A 174 23.45 -15.52 7.86
CA GLU A 174 24.28 -14.73 8.76
C GLU A 174 24.21 -13.24 8.39
N THR A 175 24.02 -12.38 9.39
CA THR A 175 24.04 -10.93 9.17
C THR A 175 25.45 -10.48 8.76
N ARG A 176 25.56 -9.83 7.61
CA ARG A 176 26.81 -9.29 7.07
C ARG A 176 26.98 -7.82 7.41
N TRP A 177 25.91 -7.06 7.41
CA TRP A 177 25.93 -5.64 7.74
C TRP A 177 24.55 -5.18 8.21
N THR A 178 24.53 -4.04 8.92
CA THR A 178 23.33 -3.35 9.35
C THR A 178 23.52 -1.86 9.11
N TYR A 179 22.58 -1.23 8.45
CA TYR A 179 22.40 0.21 8.35
C TYR A 179 21.25 0.63 9.28
N THR A 180 21.37 1.75 9.97
CA THR A 180 20.31 2.29 10.84
C THR A 180 20.00 3.72 10.40
N SER A 181 18.74 3.99 10.13
CA SER A 181 18.18 5.33 9.91
C SER A 181 17.54 5.85 11.18
N ASP A 182 17.44 7.17 11.29
CA ASP A 182 16.70 7.81 12.37
C ASP A 182 15.22 7.51 12.23
N VAL A 183 14.58 7.05 13.31
CA VAL A 183 13.14 6.80 13.36
C VAL A 183 12.47 7.96 14.08
N PRO A 184 11.53 8.69 13.45
CA PRO A 184 10.74 9.71 14.11
C PRO A 184 9.93 9.17 15.29
N VAL A 185 9.52 10.06 16.20
CA VAL A 185 8.70 9.70 17.38
C VAL A 185 7.36 9.08 16.98
N LEU A 186 6.76 9.60 15.90
CA LEU A 186 5.57 9.02 15.26
C LEU A 186 5.88 8.68 13.80
N THR A 187 5.48 7.48 13.41
CA THR A 187 5.56 6.96 12.03
C THR A 187 4.26 6.26 11.70
N LEU A 188 3.98 6.08 10.43
CA LEU A 188 2.98 5.12 9.99
C LEU A 188 3.48 3.69 10.28
N ARG A 189 2.54 2.73 10.42
CA ARG A 189 2.92 1.34 10.59
C ARG A 189 3.14 0.71 9.22
N GLY A 190 4.33 0.90 8.67
CA GLY A 190 4.72 0.38 7.37
C GLY A 190 6.23 0.45 7.15
N THR A 191 6.70 -0.26 6.14
CA THR A 191 8.02 -0.10 5.54
C THR A 191 7.91 -0.39 4.05
N GLY A 192 8.56 0.43 3.22
CA GLY A 192 8.66 0.17 1.79
C GLY A 192 9.47 -1.10 1.51
N THR A 193 9.09 -1.87 0.50
CA THR A 193 9.89 -3.03 0.08
C THR A 193 11.23 -2.54 -0.47
N PRO A 194 12.38 -2.99 0.07
CA PRO A 194 13.68 -2.65 -0.46
C PRO A 194 13.86 -3.21 -1.87
N MET A 195 14.66 -2.56 -2.70
CA MET A 195 14.98 -3.01 -4.05
C MET A 195 16.47 -3.31 -4.15
N ILE A 196 16.83 -4.40 -4.81
CA ILE A 196 18.23 -4.67 -5.15
C ILE A 196 18.45 -4.26 -6.61
N LEU A 197 19.43 -3.36 -6.82
CA LEU A 197 19.79 -2.87 -8.15
C LEU A 197 21.32 -2.85 -8.30
N GLY A 198 21.85 -3.78 -9.10
CA GLY A 198 23.29 -3.99 -9.22
C GLY A 198 23.92 -4.37 -7.88
N ASP A 199 24.91 -3.61 -7.44
CA ASP A 199 25.59 -3.84 -6.16
C ASP A 199 24.98 -3.07 -4.98
N ASN A 200 23.78 -2.50 -5.12
CA ASN A 200 23.16 -1.69 -4.08
C ASN A 200 21.76 -2.22 -3.69
N ALA A 201 21.47 -2.15 -2.39
CA ALA A 201 20.11 -2.20 -1.85
C ALA A 201 19.59 -0.78 -1.71
N ILE A 202 18.39 -0.50 -2.20
CA ILE A 202 17.75 0.82 -2.12
C ILE A 202 16.50 0.68 -1.27
N ALA A 203 16.37 1.52 -0.24
CA ALA A 203 15.24 1.50 0.69
C ALA A 203 14.76 2.91 1.01
N GLY A 204 13.45 3.05 1.23
CA GLY A 204 12.80 4.25 1.77
C GLY A 204 12.65 4.15 3.29
N PHE A 205 12.75 5.27 3.99
CA PHE A 205 12.69 5.32 5.46
C PHE A 205 11.64 6.32 5.96
N ALA A 206 11.26 6.16 7.22
CA ALA A 206 10.26 6.99 7.89
C ALA A 206 10.74 8.46 8.11
N ASP A 207 12.02 8.74 7.98
CA ASP A 207 12.55 10.11 8.03
C ASP A 207 12.45 10.86 6.68
N GLY A 208 11.80 10.25 5.67
CA GLY A 208 11.61 10.81 4.33
C GLY A 208 12.82 10.72 3.42
N LYS A 209 13.78 9.84 3.71
CA LYS A 209 14.95 9.58 2.88
C LYS A 209 14.80 8.28 2.09
N VAL A 210 15.43 8.26 0.93
CA VAL A 210 15.79 7.03 0.21
C VAL A 210 17.29 6.88 0.27
N VAL A 211 17.74 5.68 0.64
CA VAL A 211 19.16 5.39 0.81
C VAL A 211 19.55 4.18 -0.03
N ALA A 212 20.68 4.27 -0.72
CA ALA A 212 21.30 3.13 -1.38
C ALA A 212 22.52 2.66 -0.57
N ILE A 213 22.52 1.39 -0.21
CA ILE A 213 23.56 0.73 0.55
C ILE A 213 24.27 -0.26 -0.34
N ASN A 214 25.60 -0.22 -0.37
CA ASN A 214 26.39 -1.19 -1.08
C ASN A 214 26.27 -2.58 -0.41
N LEU A 215 25.79 -3.56 -1.13
CA LEU A 215 25.47 -4.91 -0.63
C LEU A 215 26.65 -5.62 0.00
N ARG A 216 27.87 -5.38 -0.50
CA ARG A 216 29.09 -6.06 -0.02
C ARG A 216 29.62 -5.43 1.28
N SER A 217 29.65 -4.09 1.35
CA SER A 217 30.30 -3.37 2.44
C SER A 217 29.35 -2.85 3.51
N GLY A 218 28.03 -2.76 3.23
CA GLY A 218 27.07 -2.10 4.10
C GLY A 218 27.19 -0.57 4.16
N ASN A 219 28.07 0.03 3.33
CA ASN A 219 28.27 1.47 3.31
C ASN A 219 27.24 2.18 2.45
N VAL A 220 26.87 3.39 2.84
CA VAL A 220 26.00 4.26 2.04
C VAL A 220 26.71 4.62 0.72
N ALA A 221 26.09 4.27 -0.40
CA ALA A 221 26.52 4.67 -1.73
C ALA A 221 25.99 6.08 -2.08
N TRP A 222 24.73 6.34 -1.75
CA TRP A 222 24.10 7.65 -1.86
C TRP A 222 22.84 7.71 -0.97
N GLU A 223 22.43 8.92 -0.61
CA GLU A 223 21.13 9.22 -0.01
C GLU A 223 20.41 10.34 -0.76
N SER A 224 19.09 10.31 -0.77
CA SER A 224 18.24 11.33 -1.37
C SER A 224 17.07 11.63 -0.46
N ARG A 225 16.90 12.89 -0.10
CA ARG A 225 15.79 13.33 0.72
C ARG A 225 14.59 13.66 -0.14
N VAL A 226 13.54 12.86 -0.02
CA VAL A 226 12.28 13.01 -0.76
C VAL A 226 11.37 14.01 -0.05
N ALA A 227 11.22 13.86 1.26
CA ALA A 227 10.39 14.73 2.07
C ALA A 227 11.14 15.25 3.30
N ILE A 228 10.70 16.37 3.82
CA ILE A 228 11.25 16.99 5.04
C ILE A 228 10.08 17.13 6.02
N PRO A 229 10.18 16.59 7.26
CA PRO A 229 9.18 16.76 8.28
C PRO A 229 8.86 18.24 8.51
N GLN A 230 7.59 18.62 8.38
CA GLN A 230 7.12 19.98 8.56
C GLN A 230 5.86 19.98 9.43
N GLY A 231 5.68 21.02 10.23
CA GLY A 231 4.51 21.16 11.08
C GLY A 231 4.86 21.38 12.54
N ARG A 232 3.82 21.60 13.36
CA ARG A 232 3.92 21.92 14.78
C ARG A 232 3.71 20.70 15.68
N SER A 233 2.95 19.72 15.20
CA SER A 233 2.68 18.45 15.89
C SER A 233 3.49 17.32 15.28
N GLU A 234 3.70 16.24 16.04
CA GLU A 234 4.37 15.04 15.51
C GLU A 234 3.56 14.39 14.38
N ILE A 235 2.23 14.47 14.41
CA ILE A 235 1.36 13.95 13.34
C ILE A 235 1.59 14.71 12.03
N GLU A 236 1.72 16.05 12.06
CA GLU A 236 2.01 16.85 10.87
C GLU A 236 3.41 16.60 10.29
N ARG A 237 4.30 16.01 11.08
CA ARG A 237 5.71 15.76 10.72
C ARG A 237 5.97 14.37 10.16
N ILE A 238 4.95 13.49 10.08
CA ILE A 238 5.08 12.16 9.48
C ILE A 238 5.34 12.32 7.99
N VAL A 239 6.42 11.70 7.48
CA VAL A 239 6.84 11.77 6.06
C VAL A 239 7.32 10.42 5.54
N ASP A 240 6.76 9.35 6.07
CA ASP A 240 7.17 7.96 5.84
C ASP A 240 7.15 7.59 4.34
N ILE A 241 8.12 6.78 3.94
CA ILE A 241 8.19 6.16 2.62
C ILE A 241 7.88 4.67 2.77
N ASP A 242 6.58 4.36 2.87
CA ASP A 242 6.07 3.01 3.13
C ASP A 242 5.51 2.33 1.88
N GLY A 243 5.13 3.11 0.90
CA GLY A 243 4.57 2.62 -0.35
C GLY A 243 5.61 1.97 -1.26
N SER A 244 5.13 1.12 -2.15
CA SER A 244 5.97 0.48 -3.15
C SER A 244 6.61 1.53 -4.07
N MET A 245 7.93 1.45 -4.22
CA MET A 245 8.68 2.23 -5.20
C MET A 245 8.53 1.61 -6.60
N ALA A 246 8.78 2.40 -7.65
CA ALA A 246 8.79 1.91 -9.02
C ALA A 246 10.08 2.29 -9.74
N LEU A 247 10.63 1.35 -10.51
CA LEU A 247 11.86 1.52 -11.28
C LEU A 247 11.56 1.45 -12.78
N GLN A 248 12.09 2.42 -13.53
CA GLN A 248 12.06 2.38 -14.99
C GLN A 248 13.39 2.87 -15.57
N GLY A 249 14.18 1.95 -16.10
CA GLY A 249 15.55 2.26 -16.51
C GLY A 249 16.42 2.64 -15.32
N SER A 250 16.98 3.85 -15.30
CA SER A 250 17.75 4.40 -14.18
C SER A 250 16.96 5.37 -13.30
N GLU A 251 15.64 5.47 -13.50
CA GLU A 251 14.78 6.39 -12.76
C GLU A 251 13.97 5.61 -11.71
N LEU A 252 14.17 5.97 -10.45
CA LEU A 252 13.40 5.46 -9.31
C LEU A 252 12.32 6.48 -8.95
N TYR A 253 11.07 6.02 -8.87
CA TYR A 253 9.92 6.82 -8.47
C TYR A 253 9.48 6.42 -7.08
N VAL A 254 9.29 7.42 -6.22
CA VAL A 254 9.01 7.25 -4.79
C VAL A 254 7.98 8.28 -4.36
N ALA A 255 7.00 7.87 -3.60
CA ALA A 255 6.08 8.78 -2.89
C ALA A 255 6.24 8.63 -1.39
N SER A 256 6.03 9.72 -0.66
CA SER A 256 5.97 9.73 0.81
C SER A 256 4.61 10.21 1.29
N TYR A 257 4.25 9.80 2.49
CA TYR A 257 3.11 10.35 3.21
C TYR A 257 3.37 11.82 3.56
N GLN A 258 2.35 12.68 3.52
CA GLN A 258 2.40 14.15 3.75
C GLN A 258 3.60 14.84 3.08
N GLY A 259 4.05 14.30 1.97
CA GLY A 259 5.30 14.71 1.38
C GLY A 259 5.23 14.89 -0.13
N ARG A 260 5.97 14.07 -0.85
CA ARG A 260 6.23 14.30 -2.27
C ARG A 260 6.33 13.00 -3.06
N LEU A 261 5.91 13.09 -4.31
CA LEU A 261 6.32 12.20 -5.37
C LEU A 261 7.64 12.72 -5.95
N ALA A 262 8.67 11.89 -6.02
CA ALA A 262 9.97 12.24 -6.58
C ALA A 262 10.47 11.20 -7.58
N ALA A 263 11.20 11.65 -8.59
CA ALA A 263 12.03 10.80 -9.43
C ALA A 263 13.50 11.00 -9.07
N ILE A 264 14.23 9.90 -8.90
CA ILE A 264 15.63 9.87 -8.44
C ILE A 264 16.45 9.07 -9.47
N ASP A 265 17.61 9.58 -9.87
CA ASP A 265 18.59 8.83 -10.63
C ASP A 265 19.26 7.78 -9.73
N THR A 266 19.13 6.50 -10.06
CA THR A 266 19.56 5.38 -9.22
C THR A 266 21.07 5.26 -9.08
N ARG A 267 21.87 5.86 -9.96
CA ARG A 267 23.33 5.80 -9.89
C ARG A 267 23.91 6.84 -8.96
N SER A 268 23.28 8.00 -8.89
CA SER A 268 23.82 9.16 -8.15
C SER A 268 22.98 9.57 -6.93
N GLY A 269 21.76 9.07 -6.78
CA GLY A 269 20.80 9.55 -5.76
C GLY A 269 20.26 10.96 -6.06
N ARG A 270 20.64 11.56 -7.20
CA ARG A 270 20.21 12.91 -7.56
C ARG A 270 18.73 12.91 -7.91
N ARG A 271 17.96 13.78 -7.25
CA ARG A 271 16.57 14.02 -7.59
C ARG A 271 16.45 14.69 -8.95
N LEU A 272 15.70 14.08 -9.88
CA LEU A 272 15.46 14.56 -11.22
C LEU A 272 14.33 15.59 -11.23
N TRP A 273 13.23 15.28 -10.56
CA TRP A 273 12.07 16.15 -10.37
C TRP A 273 11.27 15.73 -9.12
N GLN A 274 10.33 16.58 -8.72
CA GLN A 274 9.41 16.30 -7.60
C GLN A 274 8.07 16.99 -7.81
N ARG A 275 7.00 16.45 -7.15
CA ARG A 275 5.65 17.00 -7.09
C ARG A 275 5.12 16.86 -5.68
N ASN A 276 4.22 17.76 -5.26
CA ASN A 276 3.50 17.61 -3.99
C ASN A 276 2.42 16.56 -4.18
N VAL A 277 2.57 15.44 -3.51
CA VAL A 277 1.63 14.31 -3.50
C VAL A 277 1.85 13.57 -2.19
N SER A 278 0.80 13.25 -1.46
CA SER A 278 0.83 12.41 -0.28
C SER A 278 0.30 11.03 -0.63
N SER A 279 1.09 9.97 -0.43
CA SER A 279 0.63 8.61 -0.74
C SER A 279 1.30 7.58 0.15
N VAL A 280 0.48 6.68 0.69
CA VAL A 280 0.91 5.50 1.45
C VAL A 280 0.89 4.21 0.61
N SER A 281 0.15 4.20 -0.49
CA SER A 281 0.03 3.00 -1.35
C SER A 281 1.24 2.79 -2.24
N GLY A 282 1.97 3.87 -2.57
CA GLY A 282 3.14 3.84 -3.44
C GLY A 282 2.82 4.21 -4.89
N VAL A 283 3.78 3.97 -5.76
CA VAL A 283 3.74 4.42 -7.15
C VAL A 283 3.92 3.26 -8.12
N SER A 284 3.42 3.45 -9.34
CA SER A 284 3.67 2.54 -10.45
C SER A 284 3.99 3.30 -11.73
N VAL A 285 4.57 2.61 -12.72
CA VAL A 285 4.98 3.20 -13.99
C VAL A 285 4.43 2.41 -15.16
N GLY A 286 3.87 3.09 -16.14
CA GLY A 286 3.36 2.49 -17.37
C GLY A 286 3.02 3.55 -18.41
N PHE A 287 3.12 3.22 -19.68
CA PHE A 287 2.76 4.11 -20.82
C PHE A 287 3.36 5.53 -20.76
N GLY A 288 4.58 5.65 -20.26
CA GLY A 288 5.25 6.94 -20.14
C GLY A 288 4.76 7.82 -18.99
N ASN A 289 3.94 7.29 -18.09
CA ASN A 289 3.41 7.96 -16.91
C ASN A 289 3.88 7.31 -15.62
N VAL A 290 3.80 8.08 -14.54
CA VAL A 290 3.89 7.64 -13.16
C VAL A 290 2.50 7.77 -12.55
N TYR A 291 1.94 6.67 -12.04
CA TYR A 291 0.62 6.64 -11.42
C TYR A 291 0.76 6.60 -9.91
N VAL A 292 -0.09 7.35 -9.24
CA VAL A 292 -0.19 7.40 -7.79
C VAL A 292 -1.65 7.61 -7.39
N ALA A 293 -2.08 6.93 -6.33
CA ALA A 293 -3.29 7.27 -5.59
C ALA A 293 -2.84 8.02 -4.34
N ASP A 294 -3.35 9.22 -4.15
CA ASP A 294 -3.06 9.98 -2.95
C ASP A 294 -4.03 9.67 -1.80
N ASP A 295 -3.75 10.25 -0.64
CA ASP A 295 -4.51 9.97 0.59
C ASP A 295 -5.95 10.50 0.54
N ASP A 296 -6.23 11.46 -0.36
CA ASP A 296 -7.57 11.97 -0.62
C ASP A 296 -8.35 11.09 -1.62
N GLY A 297 -7.73 10.03 -2.14
CA GLY A 297 -8.34 9.13 -3.11
C GLY A 297 -8.29 9.64 -4.55
N THR A 298 -7.55 10.71 -4.83
CA THR A 298 -7.29 11.17 -6.20
C THR A 298 -6.30 10.23 -6.88
N VAL A 299 -6.66 9.68 -8.03
CA VAL A 299 -5.72 8.93 -8.88
C VAL A 299 -5.13 9.87 -9.92
N SER A 300 -3.81 9.97 -9.92
CA SER A 300 -3.08 10.90 -10.82
C SER A 300 -2.13 10.16 -11.74
N ALA A 301 -2.05 10.60 -13.00
CA ALA A 301 -1.02 10.21 -13.95
C ALA A 301 -0.10 11.40 -14.21
N PHE A 302 1.13 11.31 -13.74
CA PHE A 302 2.18 12.30 -14.02
C PHE A 302 3.01 11.87 -15.23
N LEU A 303 3.37 12.83 -16.07
CA LEU A 303 4.34 12.56 -17.14
C LEU A 303 5.67 12.15 -16.52
N ARG A 304 6.27 11.07 -17.02
CA ARG A 304 7.50 10.50 -16.47
C ARG A 304 8.70 11.47 -16.45
N ASN A 305 8.72 12.40 -17.40
CA ASN A 305 9.75 13.46 -17.44
C ASN A 305 9.52 14.60 -16.42
N GLY A 306 8.47 14.53 -15.62
CA GLY A 306 8.13 15.52 -14.61
C GLY A 306 7.56 16.84 -15.13
N GLN A 307 7.27 16.97 -16.43
CA GLN A 307 6.82 18.24 -17.01
C GLN A 307 5.36 18.60 -16.67
N GLY A 308 4.53 17.63 -16.25
CA GLY A 308 3.14 17.92 -15.93
C GLY A 308 2.33 16.70 -15.47
N VAL A 309 1.07 16.96 -15.24
CA VAL A 309 0.02 15.96 -14.99
C VAL A 309 -0.66 15.67 -16.33
N ARG A 310 -0.82 14.40 -16.67
CA ARG A 310 -1.60 14.01 -17.84
C ARG A 310 -3.08 14.10 -17.56
N TRP A 311 -3.51 13.49 -16.43
CA TRP A 311 -4.88 13.53 -15.93
C TRP A 311 -4.90 13.27 -14.42
N GLN A 312 -6.02 13.65 -13.80
CA GLN A 312 -6.39 13.34 -12.42
C GLN A 312 -7.85 12.90 -12.41
N ASN A 313 -8.12 11.85 -11.66
CA ASN A 313 -9.48 11.39 -11.37
C ASN A 313 -9.77 11.54 -9.89
N ILE A 314 -10.83 12.25 -9.53
CA ILE A 314 -11.26 12.55 -8.16
C ILE A 314 -12.53 11.78 -7.74
N ASP A 315 -13.10 10.96 -8.65
CA ASP A 315 -14.37 10.26 -8.45
C ASP A 315 -14.29 9.14 -7.40
N LEU A 316 -13.07 8.84 -6.92
CA LEU A 316 -12.80 7.84 -5.90
C LEU A 316 -12.32 8.49 -4.58
N GLY A 317 -12.73 9.72 -4.31
CA GLY A 317 -12.34 10.49 -3.13
C GLY A 317 -12.55 9.72 -1.83
N PHE A 318 -11.55 9.70 -0.95
CA PHE A 318 -11.53 9.07 0.38
C PHE A 318 -11.89 7.58 0.41
N ARG A 319 -11.66 6.84 -0.69
CA ARG A 319 -11.98 5.40 -0.79
C ARG A 319 -10.78 4.48 -0.49
N GLU A 320 -9.73 4.97 0.16
CA GLU A 320 -8.56 4.18 0.59
C GLU A 320 -8.02 3.26 -0.53
N LEU A 321 -7.58 3.86 -1.61
CA LEU A 321 -7.21 3.13 -2.82
C LEU A 321 -5.91 2.34 -2.65
N SER A 322 -5.90 1.12 -3.16
CA SER A 322 -4.68 0.34 -3.35
C SER A 322 -3.75 1.01 -4.37
N ARG A 323 -2.48 0.59 -4.40
CA ARG A 323 -1.52 1.06 -5.40
C ARG A 323 -2.07 0.91 -6.82
N PRO A 324 -2.12 1.99 -7.63
CA PRO A 324 -2.53 1.91 -9.02
C PRO A 324 -1.63 0.95 -9.79
N THR A 325 -2.21 -0.01 -10.50
CA THR A 325 -1.47 -1.05 -11.23
C THR A 325 -1.79 -0.97 -12.72
N PRO A 326 -0.82 -0.57 -13.58
CA PRO A 326 -1.01 -0.57 -15.02
C PRO A 326 -1.25 -1.97 -15.58
N VAL A 327 -2.30 -2.12 -16.38
CA VAL A 327 -2.65 -3.36 -17.07
C VAL A 327 -3.17 -3.03 -18.46
N ASN A 328 -2.50 -3.54 -19.50
CA ASN A 328 -2.84 -3.20 -20.89
C ASN A 328 -3.01 -1.67 -21.04
N SER A 329 -4.11 -1.18 -21.59
CA SER A 329 -4.40 0.26 -21.78
C SER A 329 -5.07 0.92 -20.56
N TYR A 330 -5.06 0.29 -19.40
CA TYR A 330 -5.79 0.73 -18.21
C TYR A 330 -4.88 0.78 -16.99
N VAL A 331 -5.40 1.45 -15.94
CA VAL A 331 -4.84 1.45 -14.59
C VAL A 331 -5.88 0.87 -13.64
N ALA A 332 -5.52 -0.17 -12.91
CA ALA A 332 -6.40 -0.80 -11.94
C ALA A 332 -6.11 -0.29 -10.53
N THR A 333 -7.15 -0.10 -9.71
CA THR A 333 -7.05 0.14 -8.26
C THR A 333 -8.23 -0.51 -7.56
N VAL A 334 -8.06 -0.94 -6.30
CA VAL A 334 -9.14 -1.50 -5.46
C VAL A 334 -9.41 -0.55 -4.31
N ASP A 335 -10.67 -0.33 -4.00
CA ASP A 335 -11.08 0.49 -2.86
C ASP A 335 -11.36 -0.34 -1.58
N PHE A 336 -11.61 0.33 -0.46
CA PHE A 336 -11.84 -0.32 0.85
C PHE A 336 -13.11 -1.19 0.88
N GLU A 337 -14.11 -0.89 0.04
CA GLU A 337 -15.33 -1.72 -0.10
C GLU A 337 -15.13 -2.91 -1.02
N GLY A 338 -13.93 -3.04 -1.64
CA GLY A 338 -13.56 -4.13 -2.52
C GLY A 338 -14.06 -4.00 -3.95
N TYR A 339 -14.30 -2.80 -4.42
CA TYR A 339 -14.50 -2.55 -5.84
C TYR A 339 -13.15 -2.38 -6.54
N LEU A 340 -12.92 -3.18 -7.55
CA LEU A 340 -11.81 -3.03 -8.50
C LEU A 340 -12.27 -2.10 -9.62
N HIS A 341 -11.60 -0.96 -9.75
CA HIS A 341 -11.83 0.04 -10.76
C HIS A 341 -10.76 -0.04 -11.85
N LEU A 342 -11.17 0.13 -13.10
CA LEU A 342 -10.28 0.29 -14.25
C LEU A 342 -10.42 1.72 -14.79
N LEU A 343 -9.32 2.46 -14.78
CA LEU A 343 -9.23 3.80 -15.34
C LEU A 343 -8.50 3.74 -16.69
N SER A 344 -8.96 4.51 -17.66
CA SER A 344 -8.28 4.68 -18.94
C SER A 344 -6.91 5.34 -18.74
N GLN A 345 -5.86 4.83 -19.36
CA GLN A 345 -4.53 5.45 -19.28
C GLN A 345 -4.42 6.76 -20.06
N VAL A 346 -5.40 7.06 -20.92
CA VAL A 346 -5.39 8.24 -21.79
C VAL A 346 -5.87 9.48 -21.05
N ASP A 347 -7.02 9.37 -20.37
CA ASP A 347 -7.77 10.49 -19.78
C ASP A 347 -8.17 10.27 -18.30
N GLY A 348 -7.98 9.06 -17.75
CA GLY A 348 -8.29 8.73 -16.37
C GLY A 348 -9.77 8.45 -16.10
N GLU A 349 -10.64 8.36 -17.12
CA GLU A 349 -12.04 7.98 -16.94
C GLU A 349 -12.17 6.55 -16.40
N ILE A 350 -13.14 6.30 -15.51
CA ILE A 350 -13.44 4.97 -15.00
C ILE A 350 -14.27 4.22 -16.04
N VAL A 351 -13.64 3.28 -16.72
CA VAL A 351 -14.21 2.52 -17.86
C VAL A 351 -14.66 1.10 -17.52
N GLY A 352 -14.40 0.64 -16.31
CA GLY A 352 -14.81 -0.68 -15.83
C GLY A 352 -14.78 -0.77 -14.32
N ARG A 353 -15.69 -1.55 -13.75
CA ARG A 353 -15.79 -1.78 -12.31
C ARG A 353 -16.31 -3.18 -12.02
N THR A 354 -15.77 -3.84 -11.00
CA THR A 354 -16.32 -5.09 -10.48
C THR A 354 -16.05 -5.22 -8.99
N LYS A 355 -16.95 -5.83 -8.25
CA LYS A 355 -16.72 -6.13 -6.84
C LYS A 355 -15.88 -7.40 -6.72
N VAL A 356 -14.68 -7.29 -6.16
CA VAL A 356 -13.77 -8.42 -5.97
C VAL A 356 -13.91 -9.05 -4.60
N ASP A 357 -14.28 -8.26 -3.61
CA ASP A 357 -14.42 -8.70 -2.21
C ASP A 357 -15.34 -7.75 -1.43
N SER A 358 -15.61 -8.05 -0.16
CA SER A 358 -16.31 -7.15 0.78
C SER A 358 -15.37 -6.47 1.77
N LYS A 359 -14.10 -6.89 1.84
CA LYS A 359 -13.10 -6.37 2.77
C LYS A 359 -11.94 -5.63 2.08
N GLY A 360 -12.05 -5.43 0.76
CA GLY A 360 -11.02 -4.75 -0.03
C GLY A 360 -9.77 -5.60 -0.30
N ALA A 361 -8.75 -4.94 -0.87
CA ALA A 361 -7.45 -5.53 -1.12
C ALA A 361 -6.36 -4.48 -0.94
N ARG A 362 -5.55 -4.60 0.11
CA ARG A 362 -4.42 -3.71 0.40
C ARG A 362 -3.13 -4.14 -0.29
N ALA A 363 -3.02 -5.44 -0.60
CA ALA A 363 -1.87 -5.97 -1.31
C ALA A 363 -1.77 -5.38 -2.73
N ASP A 364 -0.54 -5.17 -3.19
CA ASP A 364 -0.29 -4.76 -4.56
C ASP A 364 -0.84 -5.80 -5.54
N MET A 365 -1.56 -5.35 -6.54
CA MET A 365 -2.03 -6.22 -7.62
C MET A 365 -0.87 -6.57 -8.56
N ILE A 366 -0.98 -7.73 -9.19
CA ILE A 366 -0.03 -8.16 -10.22
C ILE A 366 -0.74 -8.09 -11.58
N ALA A 367 -0.06 -7.52 -12.58
CA ALA A 367 -0.54 -7.51 -13.96
C ALA A 367 0.40 -8.31 -14.87
N ARG A 368 -0.16 -9.15 -15.75
CA ARG A 368 0.55 -9.88 -16.80
C ARG A 368 -0.27 -9.90 -18.08
N GLY A 369 0.16 -9.12 -19.08
CA GLY A 369 -0.63 -8.91 -20.31
C GLY A 369 -1.95 -8.23 -20.00
N ASN A 370 -3.06 -8.90 -20.32
CA ASN A 370 -4.42 -8.45 -20.00
C ASN A 370 -4.99 -9.06 -18.70
N ARG A 371 -4.18 -9.79 -17.93
CA ARG A 371 -4.62 -10.44 -16.69
C ARG A 371 -4.17 -9.69 -15.45
N LEU A 372 -5.11 -9.51 -14.53
CA LEU A 372 -4.88 -9.00 -13.17
C LEU A 372 -5.02 -10.13 -12.16
N PHE A 373 -4.12 -10.11 -11.16
CA PHE A 373 -4.22 -10.96 -9.98
C PHE A 373 -4.41 -10.05 -8.77
N VAL A 374 -5.45 -10.33 -7.98
CA VAL A 374 -5.84 -9.58 -6.80
C VAL A 374 -5.81 -10.52 -5.60
N TYR A 375 -5.06 -10.16 -4.56
CA TYR A 375 -5.08 -10.86 -3.28
C TYR A 375 -5.87 -10.02 -2.29
N THR A 376 -7.02 -10.53 -1.88
CA THR A 376 -7.97 -9.80 -1.03
C THR A 376 -7.58 -9.86 0.45
N ASN A 377 -8.10 -8.94 1.25
CA ASN A 377 -7.77 -8.86 2.67
C ASN A 377 -8.25 -10.09 3.47
N ASP A 378 -9.22 -10.85 2.96
CA ASP A 378 -9.72 -12.11 3.54
C ASP A 378 -9.05 -13.37 2.96
N GLY A 379 -7.97 -13.23 2.20
CA GLY A 379 -7.13 -14.34 1.74
C GLY A 379 -7.57 -15.01 0.43
N ALA A 380 -8.42 -14.38 -0.36
CA ALA A 380 -8.74 -14.89 -1.67
C ALA A 380 -7.80 -14.33 -2.75
N LEU A 381 -7.02 -15.19 -3.40
CA LEU A 381 -6.27 -14.86 -4.61
C LEU A 381 -7.17 -15.09 -5.83
N LYS A 382 -7.41 -14.04 -6.60
CA LYS A 382 -8.36 -14.03 -7.74
C LYS A 382 -7.67 -13.56 -9.02
N ALA A 383 -8.01 -14.16 -10.14
CA ALA A 383 -7.54 -13.76 -11.47
C ALA A 383 -8.69 -13.24 -12.32
N TYR A 384 -8.45 -12.11 -12.98
CA TYR A 384 -9.39 -11.46 -13.90
C TYR A 384 -8.71 -11.17 -15.22
N ASP A 385 -9.41 -11.47 -16.33
CA ASP A 385 -9.01 -10.96 -17.65
C ASP A 385 -9.73 -9.64 -17.93
N VAL A 386 -8.96 -8.67 -18.43
CA VAL A 386 -9.44 -7.36 -18.88
C VAL A 386 -9.80 -7.49 -20.35
N GLU A 387 -11.10 -7.44 -20.67
CA GLU A 387 -11.63 -7.64 -22.03
C GLU A 387 -12.43 -6.39 -22.44
N ALA A 388 -12.28 -5.93 -23.69
CA ALA A 388 -13.15 -4.89 -24.23
C ALA A 388 -14.61 -5.38 -24.23
N ARG A 389 -15.54 -4.47 -23.93
CA ARG A 389 -16.98 -4.76 -24.01
C ARG A 389 -17.39 -4.55 -25.47
N ASN A 390 -17.78 -5.63 -26.16
CA ASN A 390 -18.33 -5.59 -27.53
C ASN A 390 -19.77 -5.08 -27.52
#